data_69faf21f3be5e47a7b7a82c771719e46
#
_entry.id   69faf21f3be5e47a7b7a82c771719e46
#
_cell.length_a   1.000
_cell.length_b   1.000
_cell.length_c   1.000
_cell.angle_alpha   90.00
_cell.angle_beta   90.00
_cell.angle_gamma   90.00
#
_symmetry.space_group_name_H-M   'P 1'
#
loop_
_entity.id
_entity.type
_entity.pdbx_description
1 polymer ?
#
loop_
_entity_poly.entity_id
_entity_poly.type
_entity_poly.pdbx_seq_one_letter_code
_entity_poly.pdbx_strand_id
1 'polypeptide(L)'
;VDGTKLKVEDADEIIVLMSAATNYVQCMDDSYNYFSQEDPLEKVQATLHKVADKKYTALLATHQKDYHSLYDRMRLNLGNLPEAPVAPTDSLLKGMDENTNSEQENQYLEMLYFQFGRYLLISSSREGSLPANLQGVWGERLSNPWNADYHTNINIQMNYWPTQPTNLSPCHLPMVEYVRSLVPRGKYTAQQYYCKPDGGNVRGWVTHHENNIWGNTAPAKKSTPHHFPAGAIWMCQD
;
A
#
# COMPACT_ATOMS: atom_id res chain seq x y z
N VAL A 1 -1.32 33.38 10.85
CA VAL A 1 -0.92 32.22 11.67
C VAL A 1 -0.50 32.74 13.03
N ASP A 2 -1.11 32.26 14.09
CA ASP A 2 -0.73 32.58 15.45
C ASP A 2 -0.16 31.30 16.10
N GLY A 3 1.17 31.21 16.13
CA GLY A 3 1.86 30.04 16.65
C GLY A 3 1.44 28.76 15.97
N THR A 4 0.72 27.89 16.68
CA THR A 4 0.25 26.58 16.19
C THR A 4 -1.17 26.60 15.59
N LYS A 5 -1.82 27.79 15.52
CA LYS A 5 -3.19 27.94 15.06
C LYS A 5 -3.25 28.69 13.73
N LEU A 6 -4.01 28.14 12.79
CA LEU A 6 -4.46 28.83 11.60
C LEU A 6 -5.86 29.39 11.87
N LYS A 7 -6.00 30.74 11.85
CA LYS A 7 -7.29 31.41 12.01
C LYS A 7 -7.74 31.92 10.64
N VAL A 8 -8.96 31.57 10.25
CA VAL A 8 -9.63 32.06 9.05
C VAL A 8 -10.93 32.71 9.49
N GLU A 9 -11.18 33.94 9.00
CA GLU A 9 -12.38 34.73 9.31
C GLU A 9 -13.00 35.18 7.99
N ASP A 10 -14.31 35.33 7.98
CA ASP A 10 -15.12 35.87 6.85
C ASP A 10 -14.86 35.16 5.50
N ALA A 11 -14.74 33.83 5.52
CA ALA A 11 -14.52 33.00 4.34
C ALA A 11 -15.72 32.07 4.11
N ASP A 12 -16.25 32.06 2.89
CA ASP A 12 -17.31 31.13 2.46
C ASP A 12 -16.76 29.72 2.15
N GLU A 13 -15.49 29.61 1.75
CA GLU A 13 -14.82 28.37 1.42
C GLU A 13 -13.36 28.40 1.86
N ILE A 14 -12.86 27.28 2.34
CA ILE A 14 -11.46 27.09 2.71
C ILE A 14 -10.91 25.86 2.01
N ILE A 15 -9.82 26.03 1.27
CA ILE A 15 -9.07 24.95 0.64
C ILE A 15 -7.70 24.88 1.33
N VAL A 16 -7.37 23.72 1.92
CA VAL A 16 -6.07 23.45 2.53
C VAL A 16 -5.29 22.49 1.65
N LEU A 17 -4.15 22.94 1.15
CA LEU A 17 -3.21 22.10 0.39
C LEU A 17 -2.10 21.66 1.34
N MET A 18 -1.87 20.34 1.42
CA MET A 18 -0.83 19.76 2.25
C MET A 18 0.08 18.89 1.39
N SER A 19 1.39 18.99 1.60
CA SER A 19 2.38 18.10 1.01
C SER A 19 3.36 17.66 2.09
N ALA A 20 3.83 16.42 1.98
CA ALA A 20 4.83 15.86 2.87
C ALA A 20 5.86 15.06 2.05
N ALA A 21 7.11 15.08 2.48
CA ALA A 21 8.17 14.29 1.87
C ALA A 21 9.21 13.89 2.92
N THR A 22 9.99 12.88 2.58
CA THR A 22 11.19 12.48 3.30
C THR A 22 12.33 12.35 2.31
N ASN A 23 13.54 12.20 2.79
CA ASN A 23 14.69 11.86 1.97
C ASN A 23 14.89 10.34 1.82
N TYR A 24 13.91 9.54 2.25
CA TYR A 24 13.94 8.10 2.05
C TYR A 24 13.93 7.76 0.56
N VAL A 25 14.78 6.80 0.18
CA VAL A 25 14.77 6.14 -1.13
C VAL A 25 14.88 4.63 -0.94
N GLN A 26 14.21 3.87 -1.79
CA GLN A 26 14.34 2.42 -1.76
C GLN A 26 15.73 2.02 -2.27
N CYS A 27 16.52 1.34 -1.44
CA CYS A 27 17.85 0.88 -1.82
C CYS A 27 17.76 -0.39 -2.67
N MET A 28 18.32 -0.35 -3.88
CA MET A 28 18.26 -1.43 -4.87
C MET A 28 19.58 -2.23 -4.97
N ASP A 29 20.59 -1.84 -4.22
CA ASP A 29 21.95 -2.42 -4.26
C ASP A 29 22.47 -2.82 -2.87
N ASP A 30 23.74 -3.19 -2.78
CA ASP A 30 24.40 -3.61 -1.56
C ASP A 30 25.09 -2.45 -0.78
N SER A 31 24.85 -1.20 -1.18
CA SER A 31 25.27 -0.03 -0.40
C SER A 31 24.50 0.12 0.91
N TYR A 32 23.26 -0.42 0.95
CA TYR A 32 22.32 -0.28 2.06
C TYR A 32 22.04 1.19 2.43
N ASN A 33 22.16 2.08 1.45
CA ASN A 33 21.85 3.49 1.62
C ASN A 33 20.39 3.76 1.26
N TYR A 34 19.59 4.14 2.25
CA TYR A 34 18.16 4.44 2.13
C TYR A 34 17.87 5.95 2.19
N PHE A 35 18.88 6.78 2.01
CA PHE A 35 18.71 8.23 2.09
C PHE A 35 19.31 8.91 0.85
N SER A 36 18.48 9.71 0.19
CA SER A 36 18.94 10.62 -0.86
C SER A 36 19.62 11.87 -0.26
N GLN A 37 20.37 12.57 -1.09
CA GLN A 37 20.94 13.87 -0.74
C GLN A 37 19.97 15.04 -1.01
N GLU A 38 18.79 14.76 -1.55
CA GLU A 38 17.77 15.78 -1.85
C GLU A 38 17.13 16.30 -0.56
N ASP A 39 16.95 17.62 -0.48
CA ASP A 39 16.22 18.25 0.62
C ASP A 39 14.71 17.95 0.48
N PRO A 40 14.07 17.27 1.45
CA PRO A 40 12.64 17.04 1.43
C PRO A 40 11.81 18.33 1.35
N LEU A 41 12.31 19.44 1.90
CA LEU A 41 11.61 20.71 1.89
C LEU A 41 11.49 21.29 0.47
N GLU A 42 12.54 21.21 -0.34
CA GLU A 42 12.48 21.62 -1.74
C GLU A 42 11.43 20.85 -2.52
N LYS A 43 11.33 19.54 -2.28
CA LYS A 43 10.34 18.64 -2.89
C LYS A 43 8.91 19.03 -2.51
N VAL A 44 8.68 19.33 -1.23
CA VAL A 44 7.38 19.79 -0.72
C VAL A 44 6.99 21.14 -1.35
N GLN A 45 7.91 22.11 -1.35
CA GLN A 45 7.68 23.43 -1.92
C GLN A 45 7.37 23.35 -3.42
N ALA A 46 8.17 22.59 -4.18
CA ALA A 46 7.94 22.40 -5.61
C ALA A 46 6.56 21.78 -5.90
N THR A 47 6.11 20.85 -5.06
CA THR A 47 4.78 20.23 -5.19
C THR A 47 3.67 21.26 -4.93
N LEU A 48 3.77 22.03 -3.86
CA LEU A 48 2.78 23.03 -3.50
C LEU A 48 2.71 24.16 -4.55
N HIS A 49 3.86 24.64 -5.04
CA HIS A 49 3.89 25.67 -6.10
C HIS A 49 3.19 25.22 -7.38
N LYS A 50 3.29 23.94 -7.76
CA LYS A 50 2.62 23.39 -8.96
C LYS A 50 1.08 23.43 -8.87
N VAL A 51 0.52 23.51 -7.68
CA VAL A 51 -0.92 23.38 -7.45
C VAL A 51 -1.55 24.60 -6.80
N ALA A 52 -0.76 25.52 -6.25
CA ALA A 52 -1.23 26.69 -5.47
C ALA A 52 -2.26 27.57 -6.22
N ASP A 53 -2.03 27.79 -7.52
CA ASP A 53 -2.90 28.62 -8.36
C ASP A 53 -4.03 27.85 -9.05
N LYS A 54 -4.14 26.53 -8.81
CA LYS A 54 -5.17 25.71 -9.44
C LYS A 54 -6.46 25.76 -8.65
N LYS A 55 -7.57 25.89 -9.35
CA LYS A 55 -8.90 25.77 -8.75
C LYS A 55 -9.13 24.36 -8.24
N TYR A 56 -9.84 24.21 -7.14
CA TYR A 56 -10.21 22.92 -6.56
C TYR A 56 -10.86 21.99 -7.60
N THR A 57 -11.77 22.51 -8.41
CA THR A 57 -12.43 21.74 -9.48
C THR A 57 -11.46 21.15 -10.50
N ALA A 58 -10.37 21.85 -10.82
CA ALA A 58 -9.34 21.35 -11.73
C ALA A 58 -8.47 20.26 -11.07
N LEU A 59 -8.17 20.41 -9.77
CA LEU A 59 -7.46 19.39 -9.00
C LEU A 59 -8.31 18.13 -8.87
N LEU A 60 -9.59 18.27 -8.53
CA LEU A 60 -10.54 17.17 -8.43
C LEU A 60 -10.69 16.43 -9.76
N ALA A 61 -10.85 17.15 -10.88
CA ALA A 61 -10.96 16.53 -12.21
C ALA A 61 -9.69 15.74 -12.58
N THR A 62 -8.51 16.25 -12.22
CA THR A 62 -7.23 15.55 -12.44
C THR A 62 -7.16 14.27 -11.60
N HIS A 63 -7.53 14.36 -10.34
CA HIS A 63 -7.57 13.21 -9.42
C HIS A 63 -8.56 12.13 -9.92
N GLN A 64 -9.77 12.55 -10.29
CA GLN A 64 -10.79 11.62 -10.81
C GLN A 64 -10.31 10.94 -12.10
N LYS A 65 -9.72 11.69 -13.03
CA LYS A 65 -9.18 11.13 -14.28
C LYS A 65 -8.11 10.07 -14.00
N ASP A 66 -7.19 10.32 -13.08
CA ASP A 66 -6.15 9.39 -12.70
C ASP A 66 -6.76 8.12 -12.08
N TYR A 67 -7.63 8.28 -11.08
CA TYR A 67 -8.30 7.17 -10.41
C TYR A 67 -9.13 6.32 -11.37
N HIS A 68 -9.96 6.93 -12.19
CA HIS A 68 -10.81 6.25 -13.18
C HIS A 68 -10.01 5.51 -14.24
N SER A 69 -8.79 5.95 -14.54
CA SER A 69 -7.90 5.23 -15.48
C SER A 69 -7.59 3.79 -15.03
N LEU A 70 -7.68 3.51 -13.75
CA LEU A 70 -7.51 2.18 -13.14
C LEU A 70 -8.85 1.58 -12.72
N TYR A 71 -9.70 2.35 -12.05
CA TYR A 71 -10.95 1.86 -11.49
C TYR A 71 -11.91 1.34 -12.58
N ASP A 72 -12.05 2.07 -13.69
CA ASP A 72 -12.98 1.72 -14.77
C ASP A 72 -12.53 0.54 -15.66
N ARG A 73 -11.34 -0.03 -15.40
CA ARG A 73 -10.84 -1.20 -16.15
C ARG A 73 -11.64 -2.47 -15.90
N MET A 74 -12.39 -2.53 -14.80
CA MET A 74 -13.20 -3.68 -14.46
C MET A 74 -14.44 -3.26 -13.67
N ARG A 75 -15.55 -3.90 -13.97
CA ARG A 75 -16.83 -3.76 -13.26
C ARG A 75 -17.34 -5.14 -12.87
N LEU A 76 -17.83 -5.27 -11.64
CA LEU A 76 -18.58 -6.44 -11.18
C LEU A 76 -20.07 -6.12 -11.26
N ASN A 77 -20.83 -6.99 -11.90
CA ASN A 77 -22.29 -6.92 -11.94
C ASN A 77 -22.85 -8.26 -11.43
N LEU A 78 -23.59 -8.22 -10.33
CA LEU A 78 -24.20 -9.39 -9.69
C LEU A 78 -25.71 -9.46 -9.96
N GLY A 79 -26.20 -8.78 -10.98
CA GLY A 79 -27.61 -8.77 -11.37
C GLY A 79 -28.18 -7.36 -11.50
N ASN A 80 -29.47 -7.20 -11.31
CA ASN A 80 -30.15 -5.92 -11.40
C ASN A 80 -29.89 -5.07 -10.14
N LEU A 81 -28.70 -4.51 -10.03
CA LEU A 81 -28.36 -3.62 -8.94
C LEU A 81 -28.99 -2.24 -9.14
N PRO A 82 -29.41 -1.57 -8.07
CA PRO A 82 -29.90 -0.20 -8.15
C PRO A 82 -28.76 0.73 -8.60
N GLU A 83 -29.10 1.77 -9.36
CA GLU A 83 -28.12 2.79 -9.82
C GLU A 83 -27.54 3.62 -8.67
N ALA A 84 -28.28 3.71 -7.56
CA ALA A 84 -27.88 4.44 -6.36
C ALA A 84 -27.96 3.53 -5.12
N PRO A 85 -27.17 3.78 -4.08
CA PRO A 85 -27.28 3.04 -2.83
C PRO A 85 -28.68 3.18 -2.25
N VAL A 86 -29.29 2.05 -1.93
CA VAL A 86 -30.65 1.99 -1.33
C VAL A 86 -30.64 2.35 0.15
N ALA A 87 -29.48 2.24 0.81
CA ALA A 87 -29.27 2.58 2.21
C ALA A 87 -27.77 2.92 2.47
N PRO A 88 -27.44 3.60 3.59
CA PRO A 88 -26.07 3.78 4.03
C PRO A 88 -25.36 2.43 4.26
N THR A 89 -24.04 2.39 4.01
CA THR A 89 -23.26 1.14 4.09
C THR A 89 -23.29 0.48 5.46
N ASP A 90 -23.27 1.26 6.53
CA ASP A 90 -23.37 0.77 7.92
C ASP A 90 -24.72 0.10 8.18
N SER A 91 -25.81 0.64 7.63
CA SER A 91 -27.13 0.03 7.71
C SER A 91 -27.20 -1.29 6.93
N LEU A 92 -26.58 -1.35 5.75
CA LEU A 92 -26.50 -2.58 4.95
C LEU A 92 -25.66 -3.66 5.65
N LEU A 93 -24.54 -3.29 6.28
CA LEU A 93 -23.72 -4.22 7.07
C LEU A 93 -24.50 -4.79 8.24
N LYS A 94 -25.19 -3.92 8.99
CA LYS A 94 -26.05 -4.35 10.09
C LYS A 94 -27.16 -5.29 9.62
N GLY A 95 -27.83 -4.94 8.51
CA GLY A 95 -28.87 -5.78 7.93
C GLY A 95 -28.38 -7.15 7.45
N MET A 96 -27.12 -7.25 6.98
CA MET A 96 -26.48 -8.52 6.65
C MET A 96 -26.27 -9.38 7.90
N ASP A 97 -25.75 -8.81 9.00
CA ASP A 97 -25.55 -9.52 10.27
C ASP A 97 -26.86 -10.01 10.88
N GLU A 98 -27.92 -9.20 10.78
CA GLU A 98 -29.25 -9.49 11.32
C GLU A 98 -30.12 -10.33 10.36
N ASN A 99 -29.65 -10.64 9.14
CA ASN A 99 -30.40 -11.29 8.07
C ASN A 99 -31.73 -10.57 7.72
N THR A 100 -31.71 -9.24 7.69
CA THR A 100 -32.86 -8.40 7.37
C THR A 100 -32.80 -7.76 5.98
N ASN A 101 -31.62 -7.77 5.34
CA ASN A 101 -31.45 -7.28 3.97
C ASN A 101 -32.22 -8.15 2.96
N SER A 102 -32.71 -7.51 1.91
CA SER A 102 -33.13 -8.19 0.69
C SER A 102 -31.91 -8.79 -0.05
N GLU A 103 -32.18 -9.73 -0.96
CA GLU A 103 -31.12 -10.28 -1.83
C GLU A 103 -30.43 -9.18 -2.64
N GLN A 104 -31.16 -8.19 -3.13
CA GLN A 104 -30.63 -7.08 -3.91
C GLN A 104 -29.71 -6.17 -3.07
N GLU A 105 -30.03 -5.91 -1.81
CA GLU A 105 -29.19 -5.18 -0.88
C GLU A 105 -27.87 -5.93 -0.58
N ASN A 106 -27.94 -7.24 -0.41
CA ASN A 106 -26.75 -8.07 -0.21
C ASN A 106 -25.87 -8.09 -1.47
N GLN A 107 -26.42 -8.27 -2.66
CA GLN A 107 -25.69 -8.20 -3.92
C GLN A 107 -25.02 -6.84 -4.12
N TYR A 108 -25.72 -5.75 -3.76
CA TYR A 108 -25.14 -4.41 -3.78
C TYR A 108 -23.94 -4.27 -2.82
N LEU A 109 -24.08 -4.77 -1.59
CA LEU A 109 -23.01 -4.75 -0.59
C LEU A 109 -21.79 -5.59 -1.02
N GLU A 110 -22.01 -6.76 -1.61
CA GLU A 110 -20.94 -7.60 -2.17
C GLU A 110 -20.19 -6.90 -3.30
N MET A 111 -20.92 -6.27 -4.23
CA MET A 111 -20.31 -5.46 -5.30
C MET A 111 -19.51 -4.28 -4.72
N LEU A 112 -20.06 -3.59 -3.74
CA LEU A 112 -19.39 -2.47 -3.06
C LEU A 112 -18.12 -2.95 -2.36
N TYR A 113 -18.17 -4.08 -1.65
CA TYR A 113 -17.03 -4.68 -0.96
C TYR A 113 -15.89 -5.04 -1.94
N PHE A 114 -16.25 -5.67 -3.06
CA PHE A 114 -15.30 -5.95 -4.14
C PHE A 114 -14.64 -4.67 -4.67
N GLN A 115 -15.41 -3.65 -4.98
CA GLN A 115 -14.88 -2.38 -5.49
C GLN A 115 -14.08 -1.62 -4.43
N PHE A 116 -14.44 -1.74 -3.16
CA PHE A 116 -13.70 -1.15 -2.06
C PHE A 116 -12.31 -1.79 -1.90
N GLY A 117 -12.20 -3.11 -2.04
CA GLY A 117 -10.90 -3.79 -2.09
C GLY A 117 -10.01 -3.27 -3.22
N ARG A 118 -10.57 -3.07 -4.42
CA ARG A 118 -9.85 -2.44 -5.54
C ARG A 118 -9.43 -1.00 -5.23
N TYR A 119 -10.33 -0.22 -4.63
CA TYR A 119 -10.03 1.15 -4.18
C TYR A 119 -8.85 1.20 -3.23
N LEU A 120 -8.82 0.33 -2.22
CA LEU A 120 -7.71 0.27 -1.26
C LEU A 120 -6.38 0.00 -1.95
N LEU A 121 -6.34 -0.90 -2.91
CA LEU A 121 -5.13 -1.21 -3.66
C LEU A 121 -4.70 -0.06 -4.60
N ILE A 122 -5.62 0.52 -5.36
CA ILE A 122 -5.36 1.68 -6.23
C ILE A 122 -4.80 2.86 -5.42
N SER A 123 -5.30 3.07 -4.21
CA SER A 123 -4.94 4.20 -3.37
C SER A 123 -3.64 3.99 -2.56
N SER A 124 -3.18 2.75 -2.40
CA SER A 124 -2.00 2.42 -1.59
C SER A 124 -0.80 1.89 -2.36
N SER A 125 -0.96 1.55 -3.65
CA SER A 125 0.11 0.91 -4.43
C SER A 125 0.15 1.46 -5.85
N ARG A 126 1.04 2.42 -6.08
CA ARG A 126 1.22 3.07 -7.37
C ARG A 126 2.69 3.01 -7.78
N GLU A 127 2.95 3.01 -9.09
CA GLU A 127 4.31 3.03 -9.63
C GLU A 127 5.18 4.10 -8.96
N GLY A 128 6.37 3.72 -8.51
CA GLY A 128 7.29 4.58 -7.78
C GLY A 128 7.01 4.72 -6.28
N SER A 129 5.96 4.08 -5.75
CA SER A 129 5.73 3.99 -4.30
C SER A 129 6.31 2.71 -3.70
N LEU A 130 6.42 2.67 -2.37
CA LEU A 130 6.53 1.41 -1.65
C LEU A 130 5.23 0.61 -1.78
N PRO A 131 5.25 -0.73 -1.62
CA PRO A 131 4.03 -1.53 -1.62
C PRO A 131 3.13 -1.20 -0.42
N ALA A 132 1.86 -1.58 -0.52
CA ALA A 132 0.92 -1.54 0.60
C ALA A 132 1.43 -2.42 1.74
N ASN A 133 1.58 -1.83 2.94
CA ASN A 133 1.96 -2.55 4.16
C ASN A 133 0.74 -3.19 4.86
N LEU A 134 0.89 -3.67 6.10
CA LEU A 134 -0.21 -4.28 6.88
C LEU A 134 -1.43 -3.37 7.05
N GLN A 135 -1.26 -2.04 7.01
CA GLN A 135 -2.31 -1.03 7.06
C GLN A 135 -2.55 -0.33 5.71
N GLY A 136 -2.03 -0.88 4.61
CA GLY A 136 -2.01 -0.18 3.33
C GLY A 136 -1.09 1.04 3.39
N VAL A 137 -1.68 2.24 3.48
CA VAL A 137 -0.99 3.52 3.75
C VAL A 137 -1.71 4.31 4.86
N TRP A 138 -2.68 3.71 5.53
CA TRP A 138 -3.55 4.34 6.53
C TRP A 138 -3.09 4.00 7.96
N GLY A 139 -2.12 4.76 8.47
CA GLY A 139 -1.66 4.67 9.85
C GLY A 139 -1.97 5.98 10.58
N GLU A 140 -2.70 5.91 11.68
CA GLU A 140 -3.06 7.09 12.48
C GLU A 140 -2.03 7.44 13.57
N ARG A 141 -1.11 6.50 13.88
CA ARG A 141 -0.23 6.60 15.03
C ARG A 141 1.23 6.46 14.63
N LEU A 142 2.12 6.96 15.48
CA LEU A 142 3.56 6.72 15.36
C LEU A 142 3.93 5.24 15.58
N SER A 143 3.13 4.52 16.38
CA SER A 143 3.24 3.07 16.59
C SER A 143 1.95 2.41 16.11
N ASN A 144 2.01 1.73 15.00
CA ASN A 144 0.90 0.96 14.43
C ASN A 144 1.00 -0.53 14.82
N PRO A 145 -0.09 -1.30 14.75
CA PRO A 145 -0.04 -2.74 14.96
C PRO A 145 1.04 -3.39 14.09
N TRP A 146 1.82 -4.28 14.67
CA TRP A 146 2.95 -4.95 14.00
C TRP A 146 3.89 -4.00 13.25
N ASN A 147 4.09 -2.78 13.78
CA ASN A 147 4.95 -1.73 13.22
C ASN A 147 4.61 -1.28 11.79
N ALA A 148 3.43 -1.61 11.27
CA ALA A 148 3.05 -1.38 9.87
C ALA A 148 4.09 -1.91 8.87
N ASP A 149 4.70 -3.05 9.15
CA ASP A 149 5.71 -3.65 8.31
C ASP A 149 5.12 -4.57 7.21
N TYR A 150 5.97 -5.34 6.53
CA TYR A 150 5.58 -6.28 5.49
C TYR A 150 5.71 -7.71 6.02
N HIS A 151 4.57 -8.38 6.25
CA HIS A 151 4.55 -9.79 6.60
C HIS A 151 4.50 -10.65 5.34
N THR A 152 5.55 -11.45 5.13
CA THR A 152 5.73 -12.26 3.91
C THR A 152 5.24 -13.68 4.03
N ASN A 153 4.55 -14.02 5.13
CA ASN A 153 3.98 -15.35 5.32
C ASN A 153 2.56 -15.52 4.76
N ILE A 154 1.87 -14.43 4.43
CA ILE A 154 0.55 -14.39 3.76
C ILE A 154 0.10 -12.95 3.45
N ASN A 155 0.35 -11.97 4.35
CA ASN A 155 -0.34 -10.69 4.32
C ASN A 155 0.00 -9.88 3.05
N ILE A 156 1.29 -9.71 2.73
CA ILE A 156 1.66 -8.96 1.52
C ILE A 156 1.17 -9.67 0.26
N GLN A 157 1.24 -11.00 0.21
CA GLN A 157 0.72 -11.78 -0.91
C GLN A 157 -0.79 -11.55 -1.09
N MET A 158 -1.58 -11.63 -0.01
CA MET A 158 -3.02 -11.39 -0.07
C MET A 158 -3.36 -9.97 -0.53
N ASN A 159 -2.56 -8.97 -0.16
CA ASN A 159 -2.77 -7.60 -0.64
C ASN A 159 -2.67 -7.51 -2.17
N TYR A 160 -1.83 -8.34 -2.79
CA TYR A 160 -1.52 -8.28 -4.22
C TYR A 160 -2.21 -9.34 -5.07
N TRP A 161 -2.81 -10.39 -4.48
CA TRP A 161 -3.57 -11.40 -5.25
C TRP A 161 -4.63 -10.82 -6.18
N PRO A 162 -5.38 -9.77 -5.82
CA PRO A 162 -6.38 -9.22 -6.73
C PRO A 162 -5.82 -8.43 -7.90
N THR A 163 -4.52 -8.11 -7.95
CA THR A 163 -3.95 -7.23 -8.99
C THR A 163 -4.22 -7.72 -10.40
N GLN A 164 -3.92 -8.97 -10.70
CA GLN A 164 -4.06 -9.52 -12.03
C GLN A 164 -5.53 -9.83 -12.38
N PRO A 165 -6.30 -10.60 -11.55
CA PRO A 165 -7.67 -10.95 -11.88
C PRO A 165 -8.62 -9.76 -11.91
N THR A 166 -8.27 -8.62 -11.28
CA THR A 166 -9.12 -7.42 -11.28
C THR A 166 -8.60 -6.30 -12.18
N ASN A 167 -7.69 -6.62 -13.11
CA ASN A 167 -7.11 -5.69 -14.08
C ASN A 167 -6.42 -4.47 -13.47
N LEU A 168 -5.66 -4.71 -12.38
CA LEU A 168 -4.86 -3.71 -11.66
C LEU A 168 -3.36 -4.00 -11.70
N SER A 169 -2.86 -4.62 -12.78
CA SER A 169 -1.43 -4.94 -12.98
C SER A 169 -0.47 -3.79 -12.69
N PRO A 170 -0.77 -2.50 -13.04
CA PRO A 170 0.12 -1.40 -12.66
C PRO A 170 0.28 -1.22 -11.15
N CYS A 171 -0.70 -1.62 -10.34
CA CYS A 171 -0.63 -1.58 -8.88
C CYS A 171 0.26 -2.69 -8.31
N HIS A 172 0.67 -3.67 -9.12
CA HIS A 172 1.60 -4.73 -8.71
C HIS A 172 3.07 -4.29 -8.73
N LEU A 173 3.42 -3.32 -9.57
CA LEU A 173 4.81 -2.88 -9.75
C LEU A 173 5.55 -2.53 -8.45
N PRO A 174 4.94 -1.84 -7.47
CA PRO A 174 5.62 -1.57 -6.19
C PRO A 174 6.05 -2.83 -5.45
N MET A 175 5.24 -3.91 -5.51
CA MET A 175 5.58 -5.20 -4.93
C MET A 175 6.80 -5.82 -5.64
N VAL A 176 6.81 -5.82 -6.96
CA VAL A 176 7.92 -6.35 -7.77
C VAL A 176 9.23 -5.62 -7.46
N GLU A 177 9.20 -4.29 -7.44
CA GLU A 177 10.39 -3.48 -7.13
C GLU A 177 10.86 -3.69 -5.68
N TYR A 178 9.92 -3.86 -4.75
CA TYR A 178 10.25 -4.17 -3.37
C TYR A 178 10.96 -5.54 -3.26
N VAL A 179 10.44 -6.58 -3.90
CA VAL A 179 11.07 -7.92 -3.93
C VAL A 179 12.49 -7.83 -4.51
N ARG A 180 12.68 -7.07 -5.60
CA ARG A 180 14.01 -6.84 -6.18
C ARG A 180 14.97 -6.18 -5.19
N SER A 181 14.50 -5.21 -4.42
CA SER A 181 15.31 -4.50 -3.42
C SER A 181 15.75 -5.39 -2.24
N LEU A 182 15.02 -6.47 -1.96
CA LEU A 182 15.38 -7.43 -0.91
C LEU A 182 16.53 -8.36 -1.32
N VAL A 183 16.80 -8.55 -2.61
CA VAL A 183 17.75 -9.54 -3.11
C VAL A 183 19.18 -9.34 -2.58
N PRO A 184 19.79 -8.14 -2.56
CA PRO A 184 21.13 -7.94 -2.03
C PRO A 184 21.23 -8.36 -0.56
N ARG A 185 20.31 -7.88 0.29
CA ARG A 185 20.26 -8.25 1.71
C ARG A 185 19.95 -9.71 1.92
N GLY A 186 19.03 -10.26 1.13
CA GLY A 186 18.65 -11.67 1.17
C GLY A 186 19.81 -12.61 0.84
N LYS A 187 20.70 -12.23 -0.08
CA LYS A 187 21.94 -12.96 -0.36
C LYS A 187 22.85 -12.97 0.87
N TYR A 188 23.05 -11.81 1.50
CA TYR A 188 23.82 -11.72 2.74
C TYR A 188 23.21 -12.58 3.85
N THR A 189 21.90 -12.48 4.08
CA THR A 189 21.19 -13.28 5.08
C THR A 189 21.32 -14.79 4.80
N ALA A 190 21.23 -15.21 3.54
CA ALA A 190 21.42 -16.61 3.16
C ALA A 190 22.80 -17.11 3.55
N GLN A 191 23.85 -16.35 3.33
CA GLN A 191 25.22 -16.70 3.74
C GLN A 191 25.38 -16.81 5.26
N GLN A 192 24.74 -15.94 6.02
CA GLN A 192 24.86 -15.91 7.48
C GLN A 192 24.09 -17.02 8.20
N TYR A 193 22.94 -17.42 7.68
CA TYR A 193 22.03 -18.33 8.37
C TYR A 193 21.98 -19.74 7.78
N TYR A 194 22.41 -19.92 6.53
CA TYR A 194 22.26 -21.16 5.77
C TYR A 194 23.56 -21.65 5.14
N CYS A 195 24.71 -21.26 5.70
CA CYS A 195 26.01 -21.73 5.23
C CYS A 195 26.07 -23.26 5.20
N LYS A 196 26.78 -23.81 4.24
CA LYS A 196 27.01 -25.25 4.16
C LYS A 196 27.87 -25.74 5.32
N PRO A 197 27.75 -27.01 5.75
CA PRO A 197 28.58 -27.59 6.82
C PRO A 197 30.08 -27.52 6.54
N ASP A 198 30.48 -27.50 5.26
CA ASP A 198 31.86 -27.37 4.79
C ASP A 198 32.36 -25.91 4.70
N GLY A 199 31.52 -24.93 5.14
CA GLY A 199 31.81 -23.51 5.02
C GLY A 199 31.63 -22.93 3.61
N GLY A 200 31.11 -23.73 2.65
CA GLY A 200 30.85 -23.29 1.29
C GLY A 200 29.71 -22.28 1.18
N ASN A 201 29.80 -21.39 0.18
CA ASN A 201 28.75 -20.40 -0.09
C ASN A 201 27.46 -21.07 -0.54
N VAL A 202 26.33 -20.59 -0.02
CA VAL A 202 25.00 -20.94 -0.53
C VAL A 202 24.63 -20.08 -1.74
N ARG A 203 23.86 -20.67 -2.65
CA ARG A 203 23.30 -19.94 -3.80
C ARG A 203 21.96 -19.34 -3.43
N GLY A 204 21.57 -18.30 -4.14
CA GLY A 204 20.28 -17.66 -4.00
C GLY A 204 20.20 -16.67 -2.85
N TRP A 205 19.01 -16.36 -2.46
CA TRP A 205 18.69 -15.40 -1.42
C TRP A 205 17.49 -15.88 -0.60
N VAL A 206 17.31 -15.29 0.58
CA VAL A 206 16.24 -15.63 1.50
C VAL A 206 15.65 -14.37 2.11
N THR A 207 14.37 -14.35 2.35
CA THR A 207 13.74 -13.44 3.28
C THR A 207 12.81 -14.20 4.22
N HIS A 208 12.68 -13.70 5.43
CA HIS A 208 11.87 -14.30 6.47
C HIS A 208 10.58 -13.52 6.67
N HIS A 209 9.79 -13.90 7.67
CA HIS A 209 8.44 -13.46 7.93
C HIS A 209 8.26 -11.93 7.97
N GLU A 210 9.12 -11.23 8.71
CA GLU A 210 8.99 -9.79 8.95
C GLU A 210 9.99 -9.01 8.11
N ASN A 211 9.45 -8.17 7.23
CA ASN A 211 10.22 -7.26 6.39
C ASN A 211 9.79 -5.82 6.66
N ASN A 212 10.60 -4.86 6.28
CA ASN A 212 10.32 -3.45 6.47
C ASN A 212 10.92 -2.60 5.34
N ILE A 213 10.68 -1.29 5.41
CA ILE A 213 11.18 -0.36 4.40
C ILE A 213 12.72 -0.32 4.29
N TRP A 214 13.44 -0.82 5.30
CA TRP A 214 14.91 -0.91 5.32
C TRP A 214 15.43 -2.24 4.76
N GLY A 215 14.58 -3.02 4.11
CA GLY A 215 14.94 -4.26 3.46
C GLY A 215 15.41 -5.37 4.42
N ASN A 216 14.89 -5.41 5.65
CA ASN A 216 15.22 -6.49 6.58
C ASN A 216 14.80 -7.85 6.00
N THR A 217 15.73 -8.80 5.95
CA THR A 217 15.50 -10.15 5.44
C THR A 217 15.83 -11.23 6.48
N ALA A 218 16.43 -10.83 7.62
CA ALA A 218 16.78 -11.74 8.70
C ALA A 218 15.54 -12.21 9.49
N PRO A 219 15.58 -13.40 10.14
CA PRO A 219 14.50 -13.82 11.00
C PRO A 219 14.40 -12.92 12.24
N ALA A 220 13.19 -12.47 12.58
CA ALA A 220 12.94 -11.56 13.70
C ALA A 220 13.28 -12.18 15.07
N LYS A 221 13.11 -13.51 15.20
CA LYS A 221 13.43 -14.26 16.42
C LYS A 221 14.00 -15.64 16.05
N LYS A 222 14.74 -16.23 16.96
CA LYS A 222 15.25 -17.62 16.82
C LYS A 222 14.14 -18.69 16.89
N SER A 223 12.92 -18.33 17.29
CA SER A 223 11.79 -19.25 17.44
C SER A 223 10.99 -19.40 16.14
N THR A 224 10.48 -20.59 15.93
CA THR A 224 9.91 -21.12 14.70
C THR A 224 8.81 -20.32 13.99
N PRO A 225 7.83 -19.62 14.60
CA PRO A 225 6.84 -18.94 13.74
C PRO A 225 7.41 -17.75 12.94
N HIS A 226 8.54 -17.21 13.36
CA HIS A 226 9.16 -16.04 12.73
C HIS A 226 10.25 -16.37 11.71
N HIS A 227 10.56 -17.65 11.51
CA HIS A 227 11.55 -18.04 10.52
C HIS A 227 11.02 -17.96 9.09
N PHE A 228 9.92 -18.58 8.80
CA PHE A 228 9.27 -18.67 7.50
C PHE A 228 10.20 -18.29 6.29
N PRO A 229 11.16 -19.14 5.93
CA PRO A 229 12.15 -18.84 4.89
C PRO A 229 11.57 -18.87 3.46
N ALA A 230 10.32 -19.30 3.32
CA ALA A 230 9.62 -19.39 2.05
C ALA A 230 9.04 -18.05 1.55
N GLY A 231 9.17 -16.97 2.31
CA GLY A 231 8.64 -15.66 1.93
C GLY A 231 9.14 -15.18 0.58
N ALA A 232 10.44 -15.36 0.30
CA ALA A 232 11.04 -14.99 -0.98
C ALA A 232 10.41 -15.72 -2.17
N ILE A 233 10.24 -17.04 -2.05
CA ILE A 233 9.67 -17.87 -3.12
C ILE A 233 8.21 -17.50 -3.36
N TRP A 234 7.45 -17.32 -2.30
CA TRP A 234 6.03 -16.99 -2.41
C TRP A 234 5.80 -15.63 -3.05
N MET A 235 6.53 -14.59 -2.62
CA MET A 235 6.45 -13.27 -3.27
C MET A 235 6.87 -13.25 -4.74
N CYS A 236 7.64 -14.23 -5.21
CA CYS A 236 8.01 -14.38 -6.62
C CYS A 236 6.98 -15.14 -7.45
N GLN A 237 5.92 -15.68 -6.84
CA GLN A 237 4.83 -16.38 -7.55
C GLN A 237 3.67 -15.45 -7.89
N ASP A 238 3.54 -14.32 -7.19
CA ASP A 238 2.54 -13.30 -7.44
C ASP A 238 2.98 -12.39 -8.59
#